data_a6422449bec3db2225e0a417a770a1ef
#
_entry.id   a6422449bec3db2225e0a417a770a1ef
#
_cell.length_a   1.000
_cell.length_b   1.000
_cell.length_c   1.000
_cell.angle_alpha   90.00
_cell.angle_beta   90.00
_cell.angle_gamma   90.00
#
_symmetry.space_group_name_H-M   'P 1'
#
loop_
_entity.id
_entity.type
_entity.pdbx_description
1 polymer ?
#
loop_
_entity_poly.entity_id
_entity_poly.type
_entity_poly.pdbx_seq_one_letter_code
_entity_poly.pdbx_strand_id
1 'polypeptide(L)'
;DSNWRILTRPLIDDNPLTLQILGICSALAVTTSLDTALLMGLVVVCVLALGSAVVSLMRHQIPHSVRIIVQITVIATLVIVVDQLLQAYAFELSKRLSVFVGLIITNCIVLGRAEGFAMHNGVVASTLDGIGNGLGYAFILVLVGALREFFGKGSLLNMQILIPTSQGGDFEPLQLMLLPPSAFFIIGGIIWLIRRKRPQQVEEPEFSLRVDRPINGPVNERETR
;
A
#
# COMPACT_ATOMS: atom_id res chain seq x y z
N ASP A 1 2.29 -17.91 19.98
CA ASP A 1 2.83 -16.53 20.02
C ASP A 1 3.36 -16.03 18.66
N SER A 2 3.66 -16.98 17.74
CA SER A 2 4.16 -16.62 16.39
C SER A 2 3.10 -15.90 15.54
N ASN A 3 1.85 -16.34 15.60
CA ASN A 3 0.74 -15.80 14.77
C ASN A 3 0.38 -14.36 15.13
N TRP A 4 0.47 -13.98 16.41
CA TRP A 4 0.21 -12.61 16.84
C TRP A 4 1.26 -11.63 16.33
N ARG A 5 2.52 -12.07 16.27
CA ARG A 5 3.61 -11.27 15.70
C ARG A 5 3.45 -11.03 14.20
N ILE A 6 2.98 -12.03 13.45
CA ILE A 6 2.69 -11.91 12.01
C ILE A 6 1.63 -10.84 11.75
N LEU A 7 0.61 -10.75 12.61
CA LEU A 7 -0.46 -9.78 12.48
C LEU A 7 -0.05 -8.35 12.87
N THR A 8 0.74 -8.19 13.94
CA THR A 8 1.04 -6.87 14.50
C THR A 8 2.29 -6.21 13.90
N ARG A 9 3.25 -7.01 13.43
CA ARG A 9 4.51 -6.52 12.86
C ARG A 9 4.32 -5.60 11.65
N PRO A 10 3.44 -5.91 10.68
CA PRO A 10 3.19 -5.05 9.51
C PRO A 10 2.49 -3.73 9.85
N LEU A 11 1.88 -3.62 11.03
CA LEU A 11 1.15 -2.41 11.40
C LEU A 11 2.10 -1.23 11.68
N ILE A 12 3.24 -1.50 12.30
CA ILE A 12 4.16 -0.45 12.78
C ILE A 12 5.60 -0.67 12.30
N ASP A 13 6.11 -1.90 12.44
CA ASP A 13 7.53 -2.20 12.22
C ASP A 13 7.87 -2.45 10.75
N ASP A 14 7.08 -3.27 10.06
CA ASP A 14 7.28 -3.67 8.66
C ASP A 14 6.12 -3.20 7.78
N ASN A 15 5.68 -1.94 7.93
CA ASN A 15 4.56 -1.43 7.15
C ASN A 15 4.90 -1.44 5.65
N PRO A 16 4.03 -2.04 4.81
CA PRO A 16 4.30 -2.25 3.39
C PRO A 16 4.46 -0.95 2.60
N LEU A 17 3.79 0.13 3.01
CA LEU A 17 3.87 1.39 2.30
C LEU A 17 5.08 2.22 2.73
N THR A 18 5.43 2.22 4.02
CA THR A 18 6.52 3.06 4.55
C THR A 18 7.89 2.43 4.44
N LEU A 19 7.99 1.10 4.59
CA LEU A 19 9.25 0.38 4.50
C LEU A 19 9.49 -0.21 3.11
N GLN A 20 8.50 -0.91 2.56
CA GLN A 20 8.62 -1.61 1.29
C GLN A 20 8.26 -0.72 0.08
N ILE A 21 7.70 0.47 0.32
CA ILE A 21 7.28 1.45 -0.71
C ILE A 21 6.28 0.82 -1.71
N LEU A 22 5.46 -0.13 -1.25
CA LEU A 22 4.44 -0.81 -2.05
C LEU A 22 3.08 -0.09 -1.94
N GLY A 23 2.34 -0.03 -3.05
CA GLY A 23 0.97 0.52 -3.07
C GLY A 23 0.88 2.05 -3.18
N ILE A 24 1.97 2.76 -3.51
CA ILE A 24 1.94 4.22 -3.69
C ILE A 24 0.98 4.64 -4.80
N CYS A 25 0.95 3.91 -5.93
CA CYS A 25 0.11 4.27 -7.09
C CYS A 25 -1.38 4.34 -6.72
N SER A 26 -1.88 3.36 -5.97
CA SER A 26 -3.26 3.35 -5.49
C SER A 26 -3.49 4.37 -4.38
N ALA A 27 -2.50 4.60 -3.51
CA ALA A 27 -2.58 5.64 -2.48
C ALA A 27 -2.74 7.05 -3.09
N LEU A 28 -2.05 7.36 -4.19
CA LEU A 28 -2.16 8.65 -4.89
C LEU A 28 -3.57 8.89 -5.45
N ALA A 29 -4.15 7.86 -6.07
CA ALA A 29 -5.43 7.97 -6.76
C ALA A 29 -6.62 8.05 -5.79
N VAL A 30 -6.56 7.30 -4.67
CA VAL A 30 -7.71 7.04 -3.80
C VAL A 30 -7.81 8.03 -2.64
N THR A 31 -6.72 8.66 -2.22
CA THR A 31 -6.67 9.52 -1.04
C THR A 31 -7.20 10.94 -1.26
N THR A 32 -7.96 11.20 -2.33
CA THR A 32 -8.61 12.50 -2.60
C THR A 32 -9.81 12.79 -1.68
N SER A 33 -10.41 11.74 -1.10
CA SER A 33 -11.44 11.83 -0.08
C SER A 33 -11.29 10.71 0.94
N LEU A 34 -11.66 10.97 2.18
CA LEU A 34 -11.54 10.01 3.27
C LEU A 34 -12.49 8.82 3.09
N ASP A 35 -13.68 9.05 2.54
CA ASP A 35 -14.65 7.99 2.23
C ASP A 35 -14.08 6.95 1.27
N THR A 36 -13.44 7.42 0.18
CA THR A 36 -12.82 6.52 -0.81
C THR A 36 -11.59 5.82 -0.25
N ALA A 37 -10.82 6.48 0.62
CA ALA A 37 -9.66 5.89 1.27
C ALA A 37 -10.06 4.76 2.25
N LEU A 38 -11.11 4.97 3.04
CA LEU A 38 -11.68 3.97 3.95
C LEU A 38 -12.21 2.76 3.18
N LEU A 39 -13.01 3.01 2.15
CA LEU A 39 -13.60 1.96 1.33
C LEU A 39 -12.53 1.11 0.65
N MET A 40 -11.55 1.77 0.02
CA MET A 40 -10.43 1.09 -0.63
C MET A 40 -9.59 0.29 0.36
N GLY A 41 -9.32 0.87 1.55
CA GLY A 41 -8.61 0.17 2.62
C GLY A 41 -9.30 -1.12 3.02
N LEU A 42 -10.62 -1.09 3.23
CA LEU A 42 -11.41 -2.27 3.59
C LEU A 42 -11.34 -3.35 2.50
N VAL A 43 -11.55 -2.95 1.23
CA VAL A 43 -11.53 -3.90 0.11
C VAL A 43 -10.14 -4.52 -0.07
N VAL A 44 -9.08 -3.73 0.05
CA VAL A 44 -7.70 -4.25 -0.05
C VAL A 44 -7.38 -5.23 1.08
N VAL A 45 -7.86 -5.00 2.31
CA VAL A 45 -7.72 -5.96 3.42
C VAL A 45 -8.38 -7.29 3.06
N CYS A 46 -9.63 -7.26 2.56
CA CYS A 46 -10.36 -8.45 2.15
C CYS A 46 -9.65 -9.20 1.01
N VAL A 47 -9.23 -8.47 -0.03
CA VAL A 47 -8.55 -9.05 -1.20
C VAL A 47 -7.18 -9.61 -0.82
N LEU A 48 -6.42 -8.94 0.05
CA LEU A 48 -5.14 -9.46 0.56
C LEU A 48 -5.32 -10.73 1.36
N ALA A 49 -6.28 -10.76 2.29
CA ALA A 49 -6.53 -11.93 3.12
C ALA A 49 -6.96 -13.15 2.28
N LEU A 50 -7.95 -12.97 1.41
CA LEU A 50 -8.47 -14.04 0.56
C LEU A 50 -7.48 -14.43 -0.54
N GLY A 51 -6.84 -13.47 -1.18
CA GLY A 51 -5.85 -13.70 -2.24
C GLY A 51 -4.65 -14.47 -1.72
N SER A 52 -4.10 -14.07 -0.57
CA SER A 52 -2.99 -14.79 0.09
C SER A 52 -3.39 -16.20 0.50
N ALA A 53 -4.63 -16.42 0.97
CA ALA A 53 -5.14 -17.74 1.30
C ALA A 53 -5.23 -18.65 0.07
N VAL A 54 -5.82 -18.15 -1.03
CA VAL A 54 -5.99 -18.92 -2.27
C VAL A 54 -4.64 -19.24 -2.91
N VAL A 55 -3.75 -18.24 -3.02
CA VAL A 55 -2.40 -18.44 -3.57
C VAL A 55 -1.61 -19.45 -2.73
N SER A 56 -1.67 -19.37 -1.40
CA SER A 56 -1.00 -20.34 -0.52
C SER A 56 -1.57 -21.76 -0.67
N LEU A 57 -2.87 -21.90 -0.91
CA LEU A 57 -3.50 -23.21 -1.17
C LEU A 57 -3.02 -23.83 -2.48
N MET A 58 -2.86 -22.99 -3.52
CA MET A 58 -2.46 -23.43 -4.87
C MET A 58 -0.94 -23.52 -5.06
N ARG A 59 -0.13 -23.11 -4.11
CA ARG A 59 1.34 -22.94 -4.25
C ARG A 59 2.08 -24.17 -4.76
N HIS A 60 1.59 -25.38 -4.45
CA HIS A 60 2.23 -26.66 -4.88
C HIS A 60 1.92 -27.04 -6.33
N GLN A 61 0.90 -26.41 -6.95
CA GLN A 61 0.46 -26.74 -8.30
C GLN A 61 1.01 -25.75 -9.34
N ILE A 62 1.55 -24.60 -8.90
CA ILE A 62 1.98 -23.54 -9.79
C ILE A 62 3.43 -23.73 -10.20
N PRO A 63 3.73 -23.99 -11.51
CA PRO A 63 5.10 -24.09 -12.00
C PRO A 63 5.78 -22.71 -11.97
N HIS A 64 7.09 -22.69 -11.71
CA HIS A 64 7.88 -21.48 -11.52
C HIS A 64 7.82 -20.51 -12.72
N SER A 65 7.71 -21.03 -13.95
CA SER A 65 7.74 -20.22 -15.18
C SER A 65 6.52 -19.31 -15.37
N VAL A 66 5.33 -19.70 -14.85
CA VAL A 66 4.06 -18.97 -15.06
C VAL A 66 3.47 -18.42 -13.76
N ARG A 67 4.25 -18.44 -12.69
CA ARG A 67 3.81 -18.13 -11.33
C ARG A 67 3.11 -16.78 -11.22
N ILE A 68 3.73 -15.71 -11.73
CA ILE A 68 3.19 -14.34 -11.65
C ILE A 68 1.88 -14.22 -12.43
N ILE A 69 1.78 -14.86 -13.59
CA ILE A 69 0.57 -14.82 -14.43
C ILE A 69 -0.60 -15.48 -13.70
N VAL A 70 -0.37 -16.64 -13.08
CA VAL A 70 -1.39 -17.35 -12.30
C VAL A 70 -1.84 -16.53 -11.11
N GLN A 71 -0.91 -15.91 -10.38
CA GLN A 71 -1.24 -15.05 -9.24
C GLN A 71 -2.11 -13.86 -9.64
N ILE A 72 -1.73 -13.14 -10.72
CA ILE A 72 -2.53 -12.00 -11.22
C ILE A 72 -3.93 -12.48 -11.64
N THR A 73 -4.04 -13.63 -12.30
CA THR A 73 -5.33 -14.18 -12.73
C THR A 73 -6.21 -14.53 -11.54
N VAL A 74 -5.66 -15.17 -10.50
CA VAL A 74 -6.39 -15.51 -9.28
C VAL A 74 -6.86 -14.25 -8.56
N ILE A 75 -5.98 -13.26 -8.41
CA ILE A 75 -6.32 -11.98 -7.77
C ILE A 75 -7.41 -11.26 -8.57
N ALA A 76 -7.27 -11.18 -9.89
CA ALA A 76 -8.26 -10.55 -10.77
C ALA A 76 -9.64 -11.22 -10.64
N THR A 77 -9.70 -12.55 -10.69
CA THR A 77 -10.94 -13.30 -10.51
C THR A 77 -11.59 -13.02 -9.18
N LEU A 78 -10.80 -13.00 -8.10
CA LEU A 78 -11.28 -12.73 -6.76
C LEU A 78 -11.84 -11.31 -6.63
N VAL A 79 -11.14 -10.32 -7.18
CA VAL A 79 -11.60 -8.91 -7.17
C VAL A 79 -12.90 -8.74 -7.97
N ILE A 80 -13.02 -9.41 -9.13
CA ILE A 80 -14.25 -9.38 -9.92
C ILE A 80 -15.42 -10.01 -9.15
N VAL A 81 -15.20 -11.13 -8.46
CA VAL A 81 -16.23 -11.76 -7.63
C VAL A 81 -16.67 -10.82 -6.50
N VAL A 82 -15.72 -10.18 -5.82
CA VAL A 82 -16.03 -9.20 -4.76
C VAL A 82 -16.80 -8.01 -5.32
N ASP A 83 -16.44 -7.50 -6.49
CA ASP A 83 -17.16 -6.40 -7.16
C ASP A 83 -18.60 -6.80 -7.52
N GLN A 84 -18.81 -8.00 -8.06
CA GLN A 84 -20.15 -8.51 -8.38
C GLN A 84 -21.03 -8.69 -7.12
N LEU A 85 -20.44 -9.15 -6.01
CA LEU A 85 -21.14 -9.22 -4.73
C LEU A 85 -21.53 -7.84 -4.21
N LEU A 86 -20.62 -6.86 -4.30
CA LEU A 86 -20.90 -5.48 -3.92
C LEU A 86 -21.98 -4.84 -4.82
N GLN A 87 -22.01 -5.15 -6.11
CA GLN A 87 -23.07 -4.70 -7.02
C GLN A 87 -24.44 -5.23 -6.62
N ALA A 88 -24.49 -6.48 -6.14
CA ALA A 88 -25.75 -7.10 -5.73
C ALA A 88 -26.30 -6.52 -4.41
N TYR A 89 -25.45 -6.19 -3.45
CA TYR A 89 -25.86 -5.77 -2.11
C TYR A 89 -25.73 -4.28 -1.83
N ALA A 90 -24.79 -3.58 -2.49
CA ALA A 90 -24.44 -2.19 -2.23
C ALA A 90 -24.07 -1.45 -3.51
N PHE A 91 -25.07 -1.23 -4.38
CA PHE A 91 -24.89 -0.64 -5.72
C PHE A 91 -24.16 0.73 -5.71
N GLU A 92 -24.46 1.60 -4.76
CA GLU A 92 -23.82 2.92 -4.63
C GLU A 92 -22.31 2.80 -4.30
N LEU A 93 -21.95 1.82 -3.46
CA LEU A 93 -20.56 1.53 -3.13
C LEU A 93 -19.80 0.93 -4.32
N SER A 94 -20.43 0.01 -5.04
CA SER A 94 -19.85 -0.61 -6.23
C SER A 94 -19.58 0.41 -7.33
N LYS A 95 -20.49 1.37 -7.57
CA LYS A 95 -20.31 2.42 -8.56
C LYS A 95 -19.06 3.28 -8.27
N ARG A 96 -18.75 3.53 -7.01
CA ARG A 96 -17.52 4.24 -6.58
C ARG A 96 -16.29 3.36 -6.74
N LEU A 97 -16.41 2.06 -6.46
CA LEU A 97 -15.29 1.11 -6.55
C LEU A 97 -14.96 0.70 -7.98
N SER A 98 -15.94 0.68 -8.91
CA SER A 98 -15.73 0.22 -10.29
C SER A 98 -14.59 0.96 -10.99
N VAL A 99 -14.38 2.25 -10.66
CA VAL A 99 -13.25 3.05 -11.16
C VAL A 99 -11.92 2.54 -10.61
N PHE A 100 -11.91 1.96 -9.41
CA PHE A 100 -10.69 1.54 -8.72
C PHE A 100 -10.40 0.03 -8.81
N VAL A 101 -11.31 -0.77 -9.40
CA VAL A 101 -11.13 -2.23 -9.56
C VAL A 101 -9.82 -2.55 -10.26
N GLY A 102 -9.47 -1.83 -11.33
CA GLY A 102 -8.19 -1.98 -12.00
C GLY A 102 -6.99 -1.72 -11.09
N LEU A 103 -7.08 -0.71 -10.21
CA LEU A 103 -6.02 -0.37 -9.25
C LEU A 103 -5.89 -1.39 -8.11
N ILE A 104 -6.95 -2.12 -7.79
CA ILE A 104 -6.92 -3.19 -6.80
C ILE A 104 -6.22 -4.42 -7.39
N ILE A 105 -6.54 -4.78 -8.64
CA ILE A 105 -5.94 -5.94 -9.33
C ILE A 105 -4.44 -5.74 -9.54
N THR A 106 -4.03 -4.56 -9.98
CA THR A 106 -2.62 -4.22 -10.24
C THR A 106 -1.88 -3.69 -9.02
N ASN A 107 -2.48 -3.81 -7.83
CA ASN A 107 -1.88 -3.28 -6.61
C ASN A 107 -0.63 -4.08 -6.24
N CYS A 108 0.52 -3.39 -6.23
CA CYS A 108 1.80 -4.02 -5.96
C CYS A 108 1.92 -4.62 -4.55
N ILE A 109 1.11 -4.15 -3.57
CA ILE A 109 1.10 -4.77 -2.24
C ILE A 109 0.44 -6.15 -2.28
N VAL A 110 -0.65 -6.32 -3.06
CA VAL A 110 -1.34 -7.61 -3.18
C VAL A 110 -0.43 -8.63 -3.86
N LEU A 111 0.16 -8.24 -4.98
CA LEU A 111 1.09 -9.10 -5.72
C LEU A 111 2.38 -9.36 -4.93
N GLY A 112 2.94 -8.36 -4.28
CA GLY A 112 4.16 -8.47 -3.49
C GLY A 112 4.02 -9.41 -2.30
N ARG A 113 2.85 -9.41 -1.61
CA ARG A 113 2.61 -10.36 -0.49
C ARG A 113 2.23 -11.75 -0.97
N ALA A 114 1.51 -11.87 -2.09
CA ALA A 114 1.24 -13.15 -2.72
C ALA A 114 2.55 -13.88 -3.07
N GLU A 115 3.49 -13.18 -3.71
CA GLU A 115 4.77 -13.74 -4.10
C GLU A 115 5.74 -13.90 -2.94
N GLY A 116 5.93 -12.85 -2.12
CA GLY A 116 6.96 -12.82 -1.09
C GLY A 116 6.63 -13.67 0.15
N PHE A 117 5.34 -13.88 0.46
CA PHE A 117 4.94 -14.58 1.67
C PHE A 117 4.04 -15.78 1.41
N ALA A 118 2.95 -15.62 0.65
CA ALA A 118 1.94 -16.68 0.50
C ALA A 118 2.46 -17.92 -0.22
N MET A 119 3.38 -17.76 -1.18
CA MET A 119 4.02 -18.89 -1.89
C MET A 119 4.91 -19.73 -0.98
N HIS A 120 5.44 -19.17 0.10
CA HIS A 120 6.41 -19.85 0.97
C HIS A 120 5.82 -20.37 2.28
N ASN A 121 4.64 -19.85 2.68
CA ASN A 121 4.03 -20.14 3.98
C ASN A 121 2.69 -20.85 3.84
N GLY A 122 2.21 -21.44 4.96
CA GLY A 122 0.92 -22.11 5.03
C GLY A 122 -0.26 -21.13 4.99
N VAL A 123 -1.44 -21.64 4.66
CA VAL A 123 -2.67 -20.86 4.43
C VAL A 123 -3.02 -19.96 5.61
N VAL A 124 -2.97 -20.45 6.85
CA VAL A 124 -3.32 -19.68 8.05
C VAL A 124 -2.34 -18.52 8.27
N ALA A 125 -1.04 -18.79 8.15
CA ALA A 125 -0.02 -17.74 8.30
C ALA A 125 -0.14 -16.68 7.19
N SER A 126 -0.43 -17.09 5.95
CA SER A 126 -0.59 -16.20 4.81
C SER A 126 -1.84 -15.33 4.92
N THR A 127 -2.94 -15.85 5.45
CA THR A 127 -4.15 -15.07 5.71
C THR A 127 -3.91 -14.02 6.79
N LEU A 128 -3.27 -14.39 7.89
CA LEU A 128 -2.93 -13.45 8.97
C LEU A 128 -1.97 -12.36 8.51
N ASP A 129 -0.99 -12.72 7.68
CA ASP A 129 -0.08 -11.77 7.06
C ASP A 129 -0.82 -10.81 6.12
N GLY A 130 -1.75 -11.33 5.29
CA GLY A 130 -2.60 -10.52 4.42
C GLY A 130 -3.44 -9.50 5.19
N ILE A 131 -4.06 -9.92 6.30
CA ILE A 131 -4.83 -9.02 7.18
C ILE A 131 -3.92 -7.96 7.81
N GLY A 132 -2.77 -8.36 8.36
CA GLY A 132 -1.83 -7.45 9.00
C GLY A 132 -1.29 -6.37 8.05
N ASN A 133 -0.83 -6.79 6.87
CA ASN A 133 -0.34 -5.86 5.84
C ASN A 133 -1.46 -4.99 5.26
N GLY A 134 -2.65 -5.56 5.06
CA GLY A 134 -3.82 -4.81 4.62
C GLY A 134 -4.24 -3.72 5.59
N LEU A 135 -4.29 -4.03 6.89
CA LEU A 135 -4.59 -3.05 7.94
C LEU A 135 -3.51 -1.96 8.03
N GLY A 136 -2.23 -2.34 7.95
CA GLY A 136 -1.13 -1.38 7.91
C GLY A 136 -1.23 -0.41 6.73
N TYR A 137 -1.57 -0.94 5.55
CA TYR A 137 -1.80 -0.15 4.36
C TYR A 137 -3.03 0.76 4.49
N ALA A 138 -4.18 0.22 4.95
CA ALA A 138 -5.41 0.98 5.17
C ALA A 138 -5.20 2.13 6.15
N PHE A 139 -4.43 1.91 7.22
CA PHE A 139 -4.10 2.95 8.19
C PHE A 139 -3.38 4.14 7.54
N ILE A 140 -2.39 3.89 6.69
CA ILE A 140 -1.67 4.96 5.99
C ILE A 140 -2.58 5.66 4.96
N LEU A 141 -3.43 4.90 4.23
CA LEU A 141 -4.41 5.49 3.30
C LEU A 141 -5.35 6.48 4.00
N VAL A 142 -5.89 6.07 5.15
CA VAL A 142 -6.80 6.91 5.95
C VAL A 142 -6.06 8.15 6.47
N LEU A 143 -4.83 7.98 6.96
CA LEU A 143 -4.03 9.09 7.45
C LEU A 143 -3.73 10.11 6.35
N VAL A 144 -3.29 9.65 5.19
CA VAL A 144 -3.01 10.52 4.03
C VAL A 144 -4.29 11.16 3.49
N GLY A 145 -5.38 10.39 3.39
CA GLY A 145 -6.69 10.87 2.96
C GLY A 145 -7.25 11.95 3.90
N ALA A 146 -7.15 11.72 5.21
CA ALA A 146 -7.57 12.72 6.22
C ALA A 146 -6.77 14.02 6.11
N LEU A 147 -5.45 13.94 5.97
CA LEU A 147 -4.60 15.12 5.80
C LEU A 147 -4.94 15.89 4.51
N ARG A 148 -5.11 15.18 3.40
CA ARG A 148 -5.44 15.80 2.12
C ARG A 148 -6.81 16.43 2.12
N GLU A 149 -7.83 15.78 2.68
CA GLU A 149 -9.18 16.33 2.77
C GLU A 149 -9.24 17.52 3.72
N PHE A 150 -8.55 17.44 4.84
CA PHE A 150 -8.49 18.54 5.82
C PHE A 150 -7.85 19.80 5.25
N PHE A 151 -6.67 19.69 4.63
CA PHE A 151 -5.97 20.85 4.05
C PHE A 151 -6.53 21.27 2.69
N GLY A 152 -7.09 20.33 1.91
CA GLY A 152 -7.59 20.59 0.56
C GLY A 152 -9.00 21.16 0.53
N LYS A 153 -9.90 20.67 1.39
CA LYS A 153 -11.32 21.07 1.42
C LYS A 153 -11.75 21.72 2.73
N GLY A 154 -10.96 21.55 3.80
CA GLY A 154 -11.40 21.96 5.15
C GLY A 154 -12.57 21.14 5.69
N SER A 155 -12.85 19.98 5.07
CA SER A 155 -13.88 19.03 5.48
C SER A 155 -13.26 17.70 5.90
N LEU A 156 -13.94 16.95 6.77
CA LEU A 156 -13.63 15.58 7.12
C LEU A 156 -14.92 14.77 7.07
N LEU A 157 -14.93 13.67 6.31
CA LEU A 157 -16.12 12.82 6.13
C LEU A 157 -17.37 13.64 5.69
N ASN A 158 -17.19 14.57 4.75
CA ASN A 158 -18.28 15.44 4.27
C ASN A 158 -18.84 16.42 5.33
N MET A 159 -18.27 16.47 6.55
CA MET A 159 -18.57 17.48 7.56
C MET A 159 -17.64 18.68 7.37
N GLN A 160 -18.19 19.86 7.10
CA GLN A 160 -17.40 21.09 7.01
C GLN A 160 -16.93 21.50 8.41
N ILE A 161 -15.61 21.38 8.65
CA ILE A 161 -14.97 21.81 9.91
C ILE A 161 -14.48 23.24 9.81
N LEU A 162 -13.95 23.61 8.63
CA LEU A 162 -13.46 24.97 8.36
C LEU A 162 -14.39 25.64 7.34
N ILE A 163 -14.88 26.84 7.66
CA ILE A 163 -15.74 27.62 6.77
C ILE A 163 -14.86 28.27 5.70
N PRO A 164 -15.04 27.93 4.41
CA PRO A 164 -14.25 28.52 3.34
C PRO A 164 -14.59 30.01 3.15
N THR A 165 -13.64 30.76 2.63
CA THR A 165 -13.79 32.21 2.36
C THR A 165 -14.97 32.53 1.46
N SER A 166 -15.41 31.60 0.60
CA SER A 166 -16.62 31.73 -0.23
C SER A 166 -17.93 31.81 0.58
N GLN A 167 -17.91 31.39 1.84
CA GLN A 167 -19.05 31.43 2.77
C GLN A 167 -18.80 32.38 3.97
N GLY A 168 -17.81 33.28 3.88
CA GLY A 168 -17.51 34.27 4.90
C GLY A 168 -16.51 33.80 5.98
N GLY A 169 -15.78 32.71 5.76
CA GLY A 169 -14.69 32.26 6.63
C GLY A 169 -13.31 32.74 6.16
N ASP A 170 -12.28 32.54 6.98
CA ASP A 170 -10.90 32.97 6.72
C ASP A 170 -10.04 31.84 6.07
N PHE A 171 -10.64 30.69 5.72
CA PHE A 171 -9.90 29.57 5.17
C PHE A 171 -9.96 29.51 3.64
N GLU A 172 -8.82 29.69 2.98
CA GLU A 172 -8.68 29.40 1.54
C GLU A 172 -8.31 27.93 1.32
N PRO A 173 -9.20 27.13 0.67
CA PRO A 173 -8.90 25.72 0.39
C PRO A 173 -7.69 25.63 -0.54
N LEU A 174 -6.65 24.92 -0.09
CA LEU A 174 -5.46 24.64 -0.89
C LEU A 174 -5.78 23.58 -1.96
N GLN A 175 -6.29 23.99 -3.11
CA GLN A 175 -6.61 23.08 -4.22
C GLN A 175 -5.41 22.24 -4.67
N LEU A 176 -4.19 22.73 -4.48
CA LEU A 176 -2.95 22.00 -4.74
C LEU A 176 -2.86 20.70 -3.93
N MET A 177 -3.44 20.66 -2.73
CA MET A 177 -3.46 19.46 -1.88
C MET A 177 -4.36 18.34 -2.44
N LEU A 178 -5.32 18.65 -3.30
CA LEU A 178 -6.17 17.65 -3.95
C LEU A 178 -5.49 17.01 -5.18
N LEU A 179 -4.44 17.62 -5.71
CA LEU A 179 -3.68 17.11 -6.84
C LEU A 179 -2.81 15.90 -6.42
N PRO A 180 -2.58 14.92 -7.32
CA PRO A 180 -1.75 13.74 -7.02
C PRO A 180 -0.35 14.03 -6.46
N PRO A 181 0.38 15.08 -6.90
CA PRO A 181 1.70 15.39 -6.37
C PRO A 181 1.74 15.63 -4.86
N SER A 182 0.68 16.17 -4.27
CA SER A 182 0.61 16.45 -2.83
C SER A 182 0.72 15.18 -1.98
N ALA A 183 0.16 14.07 -2.47
CA ALA A 183 0.24 12.80 -1.76
C ALA A 183 1.69 12.28 -1.67
N PHE A 184 2.52 12.51 -2.70
CA PHE A 184 3.95 12.17 -2.64
C PHE A 184 4.67 12.93 -1.52
N PHE A 185 4.41 14.24 -1.40
CA PHE A 185 5.02 15.03 -0.33
C PHE A 185 4.57 14.58 1.05
N ILE A 186 3.29 14.26 1.22
CA ILE A 186 2.75 13.79 2.50
C ILE A 186 3.33 12.41 2.85
N ILE A 187 3.30 11.45 1.91
CA ILE A 187 3.85 10.11 2.10
C ILE A 187 5.35 10.18 2.36
N GLY A 188 6.09 10.98 1.57
CA GLY A 188 7.52 11.22 1.76
C GLY A 188 7.84 11.82 3.14
N GLY A 189 7.04 12.78 3.59
CA GLY A 189 7.14 13.37 4.92
C GLY A 189 6.88 12.36 6.04
N ILE A 190 5.87 11.49 5.89
CA ILE A 190 5.56 10.42 6.84
C ILE A 190 6.72 9.42 6.91
N ILE A 191 7.23 8.97 5.76
CA ILE A 191 8.39 8.06 5.68
C ILE A 191 9.62 8.69 6.34
N TRP A 192 9.91 9.95 6.03
CA TRP A 192 11.02 10.68 6.64
C TRP A 192 10.90 10.76 8.17
N LEU A 193 9.68 11.07 8.67
CA LEU A 193 9.42 11.17 10.11
C LEU A 193 9.60 9.81 10.82
N ILE A 194 9.12 8.72 10.20
CA ILE A 194 9.28 7.36 10.72
C ILE A 194 10.75 6.95 10.73
N ARG A 195 11.48 7.16 9.63
CA ARG A 195 12.91 6.83 9.52
C ARG A 195 13.78 7.66 10.48
N ARG A 196 13.40 8.91 10.76
CA ARG A 196 14.06 9.75 11.77
C ARG A 196 13.91 9.18 13.18
N LYS A 197 12.76 8.58 13.51
CA LYS A 197 12.53 7.94 14.81
C LYS A 197 13.13 6.53 14.91
N ARG A 198 13.33 5.86 13.77
CA ARG A 198 13.85 4.49 13.70
C ARG A 198 15.02 4.40 12.71
N PRO A 199 16.25 4.75 13.15
CA PRO A 199 17.44 4.74 12.28
C PRO A 199 17.78 3.32 11.77
N GLN A 200 17.29 2.26 12.40
CA GLN A 200 17.47 0.87 11.95
C GLN A 200 16.77 0.54 10.61
N GLN A 201 15.83 1.39 10.16
CA GLN A 201 15.12 1.23 8.88
C GLN A 201 15.79 2.03 7.74
N VAL A 202 16.89 2.72 8.02
CA VAL A 202 17.67 3.42 6.99
C VAL A 202 18.57 2.39 6.33
N GLU A 203 18.34 2.12 5.04
CA GLU A 203 19.20 1.28 4.22
C GLU A 203 20.59 1.91 4.14
N GLU A 204 21.65 1.09 4.28
CA GLU A 204 23.01 1.55 4.00
C GLU A 204 23.09 1.96 2.52
N PRO A 205 23.78 3.07 2.19
CA PRO A 205 23.91 3.50 0.82
C PRO A 205 24.60 2.39 0.01
N GLU A 206 23.88 1.82 -0.96
CA GLU A 206 24.35 0.74 -1.85
C GLU A 206 25.60 1.17 -2.66
N PHE A 207 25.77 2.45 -2.82
CA PHE A 207 26.95 3.10 -3.37
C PHE A 207 27.68 3.92 -2.28
N SER A 208 28.55 3.28 -1.51
CA SER A 208 29.63 4.02 -0.88
C SER A 208 30.56 4.48 -2.01
N LEU A 209 30.51 5.75 -2.35
CA LEU A 209 31.59 6.37 -3.13
C LEU A 209 32.85 6.21 -2.27
N ARG A 210 33.65 5.16 -2.54
CA ARG A 210 35.01 5.06 -2.03
C ARG A 210 35.82 6.15 -2.72
N VAL A 211 35.78 7.34 -2.13
CA VAL A 211 36.62 8.48 -2.53
C VAL A 211 38.11 8.19 -2.26
N ASP A 212 38.42 7.11 -1.54
CA ASP A 212 39.77 6.80 -1.07
C ASP A 212 40.43 5.60 -1.77
N ARG A 213 40.14 5.33 -3.04
CA ARG A 213 41.02 4.44 -3.81
C ARG A 213 42.01 5.31 -4.60
N PRO A 214 43.30 5.37 -4.22
CA PRO A 214 44.30 6.00 -5.08
C PRO A 214 44.29 5.26 -6.43
N ILE A 215 44.25 6.04 -7.51
CA ILE A 215 44.13 5.58 -8.91
C ILE A 215 45.29 4.61 -9.32
N ASN A 216 46.27 4.38 -8.47
CA ASN A 216 47.49 3.61 -8.73
C ASN A 216 47.63 2.31 -7.87
N GLY A 217 46.54 1.71 -7.41
CA GLY A 217 46.61 0.39 -6.75
C GLY A 217 46.50 -0.76 -7.77
N PRO A 218 47.22 -1.90 -7.61
CA PRO A 218 47.14 -3.04 -8.50
C PRO A 218 45.71 -3.59 -8.53
N VAL A 219 45.18 -3.79 -9.74
CA VAL A 219 43.85 -4.40 -9.99
C VAL A 219 43.88 -5.84 -9.50
N ASN A 220 43.11 -6.14 -8.49
CA ASN A 220 43.00 -7.50 -7.95
C ASN A 220 42.07 -8.32 -8.84
N GLU A 221 42.65 -9.17 -9.68
CA GLU A 221 41.96 -10.01 -10.69
C GLU A 221 41.04 -11.13 -10.11
N ARG A 222 40.66 -11.06 -8.84
CA ARG A 222 39.83 -12.11 -8.20
C ARG A 222 38.30 -11.82 -8.20
N GLU A 223 37.86 -10.71 -8.76
CA GLU A 223 36.43 -10.36 -8.80
C GLU A 223 35.74 -10.60 -10.15
N THR A 224 36.35 -11.30 -11.08
CA THR A 224 35.76 -11.65 -12.40
C THR A 224 35.62 -13.15 -12.60
N ARG A 225 35.17 -13.90 -11.57
CA ARG A 225 34.71 -15.29 -11.77
C ARG A 225 33.39 -15.53 -11.10
#